data_6094912880789f6c4dcef28d7bf8ec88
#
_entry.id   6094912880789f6c4dcef28d7bf8ec88
#
_cell.length_a   1.000
_cell.length_b   1.000
_cell.length_c   1.000
_cell.angle_alpha   90.00
_cell.angle_beta   90.00
_cell.angle_gamma   90.00
#
_symmetry.space_group_name_H-M   'P 1'
#
loop_
_entity.id
_entity.type
_entity.pdbx_description
1 polymer ?
#
loop_
_entity_poly.entity_id
_entity_poly.type
_entity_poly.pdbx_seq_one_letter_code
_entity_poly.pdbx_strand_id
1 'polypeptide(L)'
;MKKEIYNLEGIEIEVEKYDKSDKDAERRRLAYCFRMIREKSGMSRTGFSVWLGVPYRTMQEWELGRRAMPEYVLRLIAYKVVNELREGRIG
;
A
#
# COMPACT_ATOMS: atom_id res chain seq x y z
N MET A 1 4.07 -15.89 15.94
CA MET A 1 4.32 -14.44 15.91
C MET A 1 3.02 -13.68 16.07
N LYS A 2 3.10 -12.57 16.75
CA LYS A 2 1.90 -11.76 16.98
C LYS A 2 1.59 -10.93 15.76
N LYS A 3 0.30 -10.80 15.47
CA LYS A 3 -0.18 -9.98 14.36
C LYS A 3 -1.03 -8.85 14.88
N GLU A 4 -1.12 -7.80 14.10
CA GLU A 4 -1.97 -6.66 14.43
C GLU A 4 -2.70 -6.20 13.18
N ILE A 5 -3.78 -5.45 13.38
CA ILE A 5 -4.55 -4.90 12.27
C ILE A 5 -4.04 -3.48 12.01
N TYR A 6 -3.64 -3.24 10.77
CA TYR A 6 -3.23 -1.92 10.31
C TYR A 6 -4.37 -1.35 9.48
N ASN A 7 -4.98 -0.30 9.98
CA ASN A 7 -6.11 0.32 9.31
C ASN A 7 -5.63 1.48 8.44
N LEU A 8 -5.90 1.36 7.12
CA LEU A 8 -5.56 2.42 6.17
C LEU A 8 -6.86 2.90 5.54
N GLU A 9 -7.37 4.00 6.09
CA GLU A 9 -8.56 4.67 5.55
C GLU A 9 -9.74 3.72 5.39
N GLY A 10 -9.91 2.79 6.33
CA GLY A 10 -10.99 1.82 6.30
C GLY A 10 -10.61 0.47 5.73
N ILE A 11 -9.43 0.34 5.12
CA ILE A 11 -8.92 -0.95 4.69
C ILE A 11 -8.15 -1.55 5.85
N GLU A 12 -8.63 -2.70 6.34
CA GLU A 12 -7.96 -3.40 7.44
C GLU A 12 -7.01 -4.44 6.88
N ILE A 13 -5.73 -4.33 7.24
CA ILE A 13 -4.69 -5.23 6.75
C ILE A 13 -4.04 -5.89 7.95
N GLU A 14 -4.01 -7.22 7.94
CA GLU A 14 -3.34 -7.97 8.99
C GLU A 14 -1.85 -7.99 8.72
N VAL A 15 -1.07 -7.47 9.66
CA VAL A 15 0.38 -7.38 9.53
C VAL A 15 1.05 -7.97 10.76
N GLU A 16 2.29 -8.41 10.60
CA GLU A 16 3.07 -8.89 11.73
C GLU A 16 3.57 -7.71 12.56
N LYS A 17 3.55 -7.88 13.88
CA LYS A 17 4.15 -6.90 14.76
C LYS A 17 5.67 -6.91 14.56
N TYR A 18 6.27 -5.76 14.63
CA TYR A 18 7.69 -5.60 14.42
C TYR A 18 8.29 -4.65 15.44
N ASP A 19 9.59 -4.76 15.64
CA ASP A 19 10.33 -3.83 16.48
C ASP A 19 10.46 -2.51 15.71
N LYS A 20 9.97 -1.45 16.30
CA LYS A 20 9.96 -0.13 15.65
C LYS A 20 11.37 0.41 15.38
N SER A 21 12.38 -0.14 16.05
CA SER A 21 13.76 0.23 15.77
C SER A 21 14.30 -0.45 14.49
N ASP A 22 13.61 -1.45 13.97
CA ASP A 22 14.01 -2.16 12.75
C ASP A 22 13.38 -1.47 11.55
N LYS A 23 14.17 -0.62 10.89
CA LYS A 23 13.69 0.14 9.72
C LYS A 23 13.40 -0.74 8.53
N ASP A 24 14.09 -1.87 8.40
CA ASP A 24 13.83 -2.79 7.31
C ASP A 24 12.47 -3.46 7.49
N ALA A 25 12.12 -3.80 8.72
CA ALA A 25 10.81 -4.38 9.00
C ALA A 25 9.69 -3.39 8.67
N GLU A 26 9.88 -2.11 9.01
CA GLU A 26 8.91 -1.08 8.67
C GLU A 26 8.75 -0.93 7.16
N ARG A 27 9.87 -0.93 6.44
CA ARG A 27 9.83 -0.81 4.98
C ARG A 27 9.08 -1.98 4.35
N ARG A 28 9.34 -3.21 4.83
CA ARG A 28 8.65 -4.39 4.34
C ARG A 28 7.15 -4.33 4.66
N ARG A 29 6.80 -3.83 5.83
CA ARG A 29 5.40 -3.69 6.23
C ARG A 29 4.67 -2.73 5.31
N LEU A 30 5.26 -1.58 5.02
CA LEU A 30 4.65 -0.59 4.13
C LEU A 30 4.53 -1.13 2.71
N ALA A 31 5.55 -1.86 2.24
CA ALA A 31 5.51 -2.49 0.92
C ALA A 31 4.36 -3.51 0.83
N TYR A 32 4.20 -4.32 1.85
CA TYR A 32 3.12 -5.30 1.91
C TYR A 32 1.75 -4.62 1.90
N CYS A 33 1.60 -3.57 2.70
CA CYS A 33 0.34 -2.82 2.74
C CYS A 33 0.03 -2.17 1.39
N PHE A 34 1.04 -1.63 0.72
CA PHE A 34 0.85 -1.05 -0.60
C PHE A 34 0.33 -2.10 -1.59
N ARG A 35 0.93 -3.28 -1.56
CA ARG A 35 0.49 -4.38 -2.42
C ARG A 35 -0.97 -4.77 -2.13
N MET A 36 -1.33 -4.84 -0.86
CA MET A 36 -2.71 -5.18 -0.49
C MET A 36 -3.70 -4.13 -0.98
N ILE A 37 -3.33 -2.86 -0.91
CA ILE A 37 -4.17 -1.78 -1.42
C ILE A 37 -4.32 -1.89 -2.93
N ARG A 38 -3.22 -2.18 -3.64
CA ARG A 38 -3.29 -2.37 -5.09
C ARG A 38 -4.20 -3.54 -5.45
N GLU A 39 -4.05 -4.67 -4.76
CA GLU A 39 -4.89 -5.83 -5.01
C GLU A 39 -6.36 -5.52 -4.75
N LYS A 40 -6.64 -4.71 -3.73
CA LYS A 40 -7.99 -4.26 -3.44
C LYS A 40 -8.58 -3.44 -4.60
N SER A 41 -7.74 -2.68 -5.29
CA SER A 41 -8.18 -1.89 -6.44
C SER A 41 -8.54 -2.74 -7.65
N GLY A 42 -8.08 -3.98 -7.69
CA GLY A 42 -8.29 -4.87 -8.83
C GLY A 42 -7.34 -4.59 -10.00
N MET A 43 -6.35 -3.72 -9.81
CA MET A 43 -5.46 -3.33 -10.91
C MET A 43 -4.13 -4.07 -10.87
N SER A 44 -3.57 -4.29 -12.06
CA SER A 44 -2.19 -4.75 -12.21
C SER A 44 -1.24 -3.62 -11.81
N ARG A 45 0.06 -3.93 -11.67
CA ARG A 45 1.06 -2.90 -11.38
C ARG A 45 1.07 -1.83 -12.45
N THR A 46 1.03 -2.22 -13.72
CA THR A 46 1.03 -1.27 -14.82
C THR A 46 -0.19 -0.38 -14.78
N GLY A 47 -1.37 -0.97 -14.64
CA GLY A 47 -2.61 -0.21 -14.55
C GLY A 47 -2.62 0.74 -13.37
N PHE A 48 -2.16 0.26 -12.23
CA PHE A 48 -2.15 1.07 -11.00
C PHE A 48 -1.20 2.25 -11.13
N SER A 49 -0.02 2.03 -11.73
CA SER A 49 0.95 3.12 -11.92
C SER A 49 0.40 4.21 -12.83
N VAL A 50 -0.28 3.83 -13.90
CA VAL A 50 -0.92 4.79 -14.80
C VAL A 50 -2.02 5.55 -14.08
N TRP A 51 -2.86 4.83 -13.37
CA TRP A 51 -3.99 5.41 -12.64
C TRP A 51 -3.54 6.41 -11.57
N LEU A 52 -2.46 6.10 -10.86
CA LEU A 52 -1.91 6.99 -9.84
C LEU A 52 -1.07 8.12 -10.41
N GLY A 53 -0.60 7.98 -11.65
CA GLY A 53 0.33 8.93 -12.22
C GLY A 53 1.73 8.81 -11.64
N VAL A 54 2.11 7.63 -11.17
CA VAL A 54 3.43 7.36 -10.59
C VAL A 54 4.23 6.54 -11.59
N PRO A 55 5.53 6.85 -11.79
CA PRO A 55 6.35 6.04 -12.69
C PRO A 55 6.34 4.57 -12.25
N TYR A 56 6.22 3.67 -13.20
CA TYR A 56 6.15 2.24 -12.91
C TYR A 56 7.32 1.77 -12.07
N ARG A 57 8.52 2.23 -12.38
CA ARG A 57 9.71 1.83 -11.65
C ARG A 57 9.66 2.24 -10.18
N THR A 58 9.18 3.45 -9.91
CA THR A 58 9.03 3.93 -8.53
C THR A 58 8.06 3.05 -7.77
N MET A 59 6.92 2.76 -8.39
CA MET A 59 5.90 1.92 -7.76
C MET A 59 6.42 0.51 -7.51
N GLN A 60 7.15 -0.04 -8.48
CA GLN A 60 7.74 -1.37 -8.34
C GLN A 60 8.72 -1.42 -7.17
N GLU A 61 9.54 -0.37 -7.03
CA GLU A 61 10.50 -0.32 -5.93
C GLU A 61 9.82 -0.20 -4.58
N TRP A 62 8.71 0.54 -4.51
CA TRP A 62 7.90 0.61 -3.29
C TRP A 62 7.35 -0.78 -2.94
N GLU A 63 6.76 -1.45 -3.91
CA GLU A 63 6.10 -2.73 -3.68
C GLU A 63 7.08 -3.84 -3.32
N LEU A 64 8.32 -3.75 -3.82
CA LEU A 64 9.38 -4.70 -3.50
C LEU A 64 10.14 -4.32 -2.23
N GLY A 65 9.84 -3.19 -1.63
CA GLY A 65 10.53 -2.75 -0.42
C GLY A 65 11.93 -2.23 -0.65
N ARG A 66 12.28 -1.91 -1.89
CA ARG A 66 13.61 -1.39 -2.23
C ARG A 66 13.75 0.10 -1.98
N ARG A 67 12.64 0.82 -2.02
CA ARG A 67 12.60 2.25 -1.74
C ARG A 67 11.60 2.49 -0.63
N ALA A 68 11.99 3.30 0.35
CA ALA A 68 11.10 3.63 1.45
C ALA A 68 9.95 4.51 0.95
N MET A 69 8.73 4.11 1.27
CA MET A 69 7.55 4.90 0.99
C MET A 69 7.16 5.63 2.27
N PRO A 70 6.99 6.95 2.23
CA PRO A 70 6.46 7.64 3.40
C PRO A 70 5.06 7.13 3.73
N GLU A 71 4.77 6.95 5.00
CA GLU A 71 3.47 6.42 5.40
C GLU A 71 2.32 7.31 4.92
N TYR A 72 2.50 8.63 4.93
CA TYR A 72 1.43 9.52 4.51
C TYR A 72 1.10 9.33 3.02
N VAL A 73 2.08 8.96 2.19
CA VAL A 73 1.82 8.67 0.78
C VAL A 73 0.95 7.43 0.67
N LEU A 74 1.28 6.40 1.45
CA LEU A 74 0.48 5.18 1.48
C LEU A 74 -0.96 5.47 1.90
N ARG A 75 -1.15 6.32 2.92
CA ARG A 75 -2.48 6.71 3.37
C ARG A 75 -3.27 7.45 2.31
N LEU A 76 -2.61 8.35 1.57
CA LEU A 76 -3.27 9.08 0.49
C LEU A 76 -3.70 8.15 -0.64
N ILE A 77 -2.85 7.19 -0.98
CA ILE A 77 -3.18 6.19 -2.00
C ILE A 77 -4.35 5.33 -1.55
N ALA A 78 -4.33 4.89 -0.30
CA ALA A 78 -5.43 4.11 0.26
C ALA A 78 -6.74 4.90 0.23
N TYR A 79 -6.69 6.17 0.59
CA TYR A 79 -7.85 7.05 0.57
C TYR A 79 -8.44 7.14 -0.85
N LYS A 80 -7.58 7.31 -1.84
CA LYS A 80 -8.02 7.38 -3.22
C LYS A 80 -8.69 6.08 -3.66
N VAL A 81 -8.08 4.94 -3.33
CA VAL A 81 -8.65 3.64 -3.69
C VAL A 81 -10.02 3.45 -3.03
N VAL A 82 -10.11 3.73 -1.74
CA VAL A 82 -11.38 3.57 -1.01
C VAL A 82 -12.48 4.44 -1.61
N ASN A 83 -12.16 5.71 -1.90
CA ASN A 83 -13.14 6.61 -2.50
C ASN A 83 -13.60 6.12 -3.86
N GLU A 84 -12.68 5.70 -4.71
CA GLU A 84 -13.03 5.26 -6.05
C GLU A 84 -13.83 3.96 -6.03
N LEU A 85 -13.53 3.07 -5.09
CA LEU A 85 -14.33 1.85 -4.90
C LEU A 85 -15.74 2.19 -4.43
N ARG A 86 -15.85 3.12 -3.48
CA ARG A 86 -17.15 3.53 -2.94
C ARG A 86 -18.03 4.16 -4.01
N GLU A 87 -17.41 4.96 -4.89
CA GLU A 87 -18.14 5.62 -5.98
C GLU A 87 -18.34 4.72 -7.19
N GLY A 88 -17.82 3.50 -7.14
CA GLY A 88 -17.99 2.55 -8.24
C GLY A 88 -17.16 2.85 -9.47
N ARG A 89 -16.12 3.69 -9.36
CA ARG A 89 -15.29 4.03 -10.51
C ARG A 89 -14.19 3.03 -10.78
N ILE A 90 -13.85 2.19 -9.80
CA ILE A 90 -12.90 1.09 -9.95
C ILE A 90 -13.45 -0.15 -9.25
N GLY A 91 -12.78 -1.26 -9.45
CA GLY A 91 -13.19 -2.54 -8.89
C GLY A 91 -14.04 -3.31 -9.85
#